data_b207c4c83bcade343ab7f8025842ea33
#
_entry.id   b207c4c83bcade343ab7f8025842ea33
#
_cell.length_a   1.000
_cell.length_b   1.000
_cell.length_c   1.000
_cell.angle_alpha   90.00
_cell.angle_beta   90.00
_cell.angle_gamma   90.00
#
_symmetry.space_group_name_H-M   'P 1'
#
loop_
_entity.id
_entity.type
_entity.pdbx_description
1 polymer ?
#
loop_
_entity_poly.entity_id
_entity_poly.type
_entity_poly.pdbx_seq_one_letter_code
_entity_poly.pdbx_strand_id
1 'polypeptide(L)'
;MGRPRNDGGPTAPQRLEAAFFDLLSATPYQDVTISALVREAGVNRNSFYYHYTDLDDLARSATDNVVLSEIAHLIASGLTPASEQVDQLFRLPGMAERVRRMLILTGAHSTARLRGIVRETLQDIWLAEFGLEREDLEPQEEAALDFIAGGAMALLSRVDPNITGKEGPPELTLELIAEIRSIPVLTVGARFLADTLQEARARKRDE
;
A
#
# COMPACT_ATOMS: atom_id res chain seq x y z
N MET A 1 41.96 -3.28 -1.80
CA MET A 1 40.71 -3.17 -1.06
C MET A 1 39.63 -3.83 -1.91
N GLY A 2 39.16 -5.00 -1.49
CA GLY A 2 38.17 -5.80 -2.23
C GLY A 2 36.77 -5.19 -2.13
N ARG A 3 36.12 -5.02 -3.27
CA ARG A 3 34.70 -4.65 -3.40
C ARG A 3 33.87 -5.72 -2.69
N PRO A 4 32.92 -5.39 -1.80
CA PRO A 4 32.07 -6.39 -1.18
C PRO A 4 31.36 -7.19 -2.27
N ARG A 5 31.46 -8.50 -2.23
CA ARG A 5 30.66 -9.40 -3.06
C ARG A 5 29.19 -9.21 -2.65
N ASN A 6 28.37 -8.88 -3.63
CA ASN A 6 26.91 -8.86 -3.49
C ASN A 6 26.46 -10.34 -3.50
N ASP A 7 26.32 -10.93 -2.33
CA ASP A 7 26.05 -12.37 -2.16
C ASP A 7 24.57 -12.76 -2.44
N GLY A 8 23.85 -11.99 -3.24
CA GLY A 8 22.47 -12.33 -3.66
C GLY A 8 21.42 -12.34 -2.56
N GLY A 9 21.78 -11.96 -1.32
CA GLY A 9 20.85 -11.83 -0.21
C GLY A 9 20.08 -10.49 -0.21
N PRO A 10 19.04 -10.38 0.64
CA PRO A 10 18.23 -9.17 0.73
C PRO A 10 19.07 -7.96 1.15
N THR A 11 18.85 -6.83 0.49
CA THR A 11 19.53 -5.55 0.79
C THR A 11 19.14 -5.02 2.18
N ALA A 12 19.86 -4.02 2.69
CA ALA A 12 19.53 -3.42 3.98
C ALA A 12 18.12 -2.80 4.00
N PRO A 13 17.65 -2.04 2.98
CA PRO A 13 16.24 -1.61 2.90
C PRO A 13 15.25 -2.76 2.96
N GLN A 14 15.44 -3.81 2.17
CA GLN A 14 14.54 -4.97 2.17
C GLN A 14 14.47 -5.67 3.53
N ARG A 15 15.59 -5.77 4.25
CA ARG A 15 15.60 -6.32 5.62
C ARG A 15 14.90 -5.41 6.62
N LEU A 16 15.07 -4.08 6.48
CA LEU A 16 14.40 -3.10 7.33
C LEU A 16 12.89 -3.12 7.11
N GLU A 17 12.45 -3.17 5.86
CA GLU A 17 11.02 -3.30 5.53
C GLU A 17 10.42 -4.62 6.05
N ALA A 18 11.10 -5.74 5.86
CA ALA A 18 10.63 -7.03 6.40
C ALA A 18 10.49 -6.98 7.93
N ALA A 19 11.50 -6.47 8.63
CA ALA A 19 11.48 -6.28 10.08
C ALA A 19 10.38 -5.32 10.53
N PHE A 20 10.08 -4.28 9.75
CA PHE A 20 8.98 -3.35 10.01
C PHE A 20 7.62 -4.07 10.00
N PHE A 21 7.35 -4.88 8.99
CA PHE A 21 6.11 -5.66 8.92
C PHE A 21 6.03 -6.73 10.00
N ASP A 22 7.14 -7.39 10.35
CA ASP A 22 7.19 -8.37 11.44
C ASP A 22 6.86 -7.71 12.79
N LEU A 23 7.45 -6.56 13.09
CA LEU A 23 7.15 -5.80 14.31
C LEU A 23 5.70 -5.28 14.31
N LEU A 24 5.22 -4.70 13.22
CA LEU A 24 3.89 -4.13 13.11
C LEU A 24 2.79 -5.22 13.20
N SER A 25 3.09 -6.45 12.83
CA SER A 25 2.16 -7.57 12.98
C SER A 25 1.85 -7.91 14.46
N ALA A 26 2.74 -7.53 15.39
CA ALA A 26 2.66 -7.87 16.80
C ALA A 26 2.59 -6.65 17.76
N THR A 27 2.90 -5.46 17.25
CA THR A 27 3.10 -4.25 18.09
C THR A 27 2.45 -3.04 17.43
N PRO A 28 1.69 -2.21 18.17
CA PRO A 28 1.16 -0.96 17.64
C PRO A 28 2.26 -0.06 17.09
N TYR A 29 2.00 0.62 15.97
CA TYR A 29 2.98 1.46 15.28
C TYR A 29 3.68 2.47 16.19
N GLN A 30 2.95 3.06 17.14
CA GLN A 30 3.48 4.02 18.10
C GLN A 30 4.55 3.44 19.05
N ASP A 31 4.55 2.12 19.24
CA ASP A 31 5.47 1.40 20.13
C ASP A 31 6.63 0.76 19.36
N VAL A 32 6.63 0.81 18.02
CA VAL A 32 7.74 0.40 17.18
C VAL A 32 8.88 1.41 17.31
N THR A 33 10.08 0.94 17.59
CA THR A 33 11.27 1.79 17.73
C THR A 33 12.34 1.44 16.71
N ILE A 34 13.14 2.45 16.31
CA ILE A 34 14.28 2.21 15.41
C ILE A 34 15.26 1.19 16.02
N SER A 35 15.41 1.17 17.35
CA SER A 35 16.31 0.21 18.01
C SER A 35 15.80 -1.23 17.92
N ALA A 36 14.48 -1.46 18.04
CA ALA A 36 13.88 -2.77 17.83
C ALA A 36 14.00 -3.18 16.35
N LEU A 37 13.71 -2.25 15.44
CA LEU A 37 13.75 -2.46 14.01
C LEU A 37 15.13 -2.89 13.49
N VAL A 38 16.20 -2.16 13.85
CA VAL A 38 17.56 -2.50 13.38
C VAL A 38 18.06 -3.81 13.97
N ARG A 39 17.65 -4.15 15.20
CA ARG A 39 17.96 -5.45 15.83
C ARG A 39 17.26 -6.58 15.07
N GLU A 40 15.98 -6.43 14.76
CA GLU A 40 15.18 -7.42 14.01
C GLU A 40 15.74 -7.61 12.60
N ALA A 41 16.05 -6.51 11.91
CA ALA A 41 16.62 -6.52 10.57
C ALA A 41 18.09 -7.02 10.51
N GLY A 42 18.77 -7.18 11.65
CA GLY A 42 20.19 -7.54 11.67
C GLY A 42 21.08 -6.51 11.00
N VAL A 43 20.75 -5.21 11.11
CA VAL A 43 21.54 -4.10 10.59
C VAL A 43 21.97 -3.16 11.72
N ASN A 44 22.95 -2.29 11.47
CA ASN A 44 23.33 -1.26 12.44
C ASN A 44 22.47 0.02 12.25
N ARG A 45 22.46 0.87 13.29
CA ARG A 45 21.68 2.10 13.29
C ARG A 45 22.09 3.11 12.21
N ASN A 46 23.37 3.15 11.86
CA ASN A 46 23.87 4.02 10.78
C ASN A 46 23.32 3.56 9.43
N SER A 47 23.17 2.24 9.22
CA SER A 47 22.55 1.69 8.01
C SER A 47 21.10 2.12 7.89
N PHE A 48 20.34 2.22 8.98
CA PHE A 48 18.99 2.77 8.97
C PHE A 48 19.00 4.22 8.48
N TYR A 49 19.78 5.10 9.13
CA TYR A 49 19.83 6.53 8.78
C TYR A 49 20.49 6.83 7.43
N TYR A 50 21.16 5.87 6.82
CA TYR A 50 21.63 5.99 5.44
C TYR A 50 20.46 5.90 4.43
N HIS A 51 19.39 5.18 4.77
CA HIS A 51 18.27 4.93 3.88
C HIS A 51 17.00 5.70 4.25
N TYR A 52 16.79 5.97 5.54
CA TYR A 52 15.55 6.56 6.06
C TYR A 52 15.87 7.63 7.10
N THR A 53 15.13 8.73 7.07
CA THR A 53 15.29 9.83 8.03
C THR A 53 14.69 9.48 9.39
N ASP A 54 13.56 8.81 9.39
CA ASP A 54 12.82 8.38 10.57
C ASP A 54 11.93 7.15 10.27
N LEU A 55 11.11 6.76 11.24
CA LEU A 55 10.22 5.62 11.10
C LEU A 55 9.08 5.88 10.12
N ASP A 56 8.60 7.12 10.01
CA ASP A 56 7.55 7.48 9.06
C ASP A 56 8.03 7.43 7.62
N ASP A 57 9.28 7.81 7.37
CA ASP A 57 9.93 7.72 6.06
C ASP A 57 10.04 6.24 5.62
N LEU A 58 10.45 5.35 6.53
CA LEU A 58 10.40 3.90 6.29
C LEU A 58 8.96 3.43 6.03
N ALA A 59 7.98 3.91 6.81
CA ALA A 59 6.58 3.52 6.66
C ALA A 59 6.00 3.95 5.30
N ARG A 60 6.36 5.15 4.81
CA ARG A 60 6.00 5.61 3.45
C ARG A 60 6.60 4.69 2.39
N SER A 61 7.92 4.48 2.44
CA SER A 61 8.61 3.58 1.50
C SER A 61 8.02 2.16 1.51
N ALA A 62 7.75 1.61 2.70
CA ALA A 62 7.13 0.30 2.84
C ALA A 62 5.69 0.28 2.28
N THR A 63 4.95 1.38 2.40
CA THR A 63 3.61 1.52 1.84
C THR A 63 3.65 1.59 0.32
N ASP A 64 4.55 2.39 -0.26
CA ASP A 64 4.75 2.48 -1.72
C ASP A 64 5.03 1.12 -2.35
N ASN A 65 5.86 0.29 -1.70
CA ASN A 65 6.21 -1.05 -2.18
C ASN A 65 5.05 -2.06 -2.07
N VAL A 66 4.05 -1.77 -1.25
CA VAL A 66 2.91 -2.66 -0.98
C VAL A 66 1.68 -2.24 -1.76
N VAL A 67 1.45 -0.94 -1.94
CA VAL A 67 0.27 -0.44 -2.67
C VAL A 67 0.29 -0.96 -4.11
N LEU A 68 -0.88 -1.43 -4.53
CA LEU A 68 -1.07 -2.01 -5.85
C LEU A 68 -1.35 -0.90 -6.88
N SER A 69 -0.32 -0.15 -7.27
CA SER A 69 -0.41 0.87 -8.32
C SER A 69 -0.95 0.31 -9.64
N GLU A 70 -0.71 -0.98 -9.89
CA GLU A 70 -1.26 -1.71 -11.02
C GLU A 70 -2.80 -1.73 -11.02
N ILE A 71 -3.43 -1.73 -9.84
CA ILE A 71 -4.89 -1.64 -9.73
C ILE A 71 -5.38 -0.24 -10.11
N ALA A 72 -4.71 0.82 -9.65
CA ALA A 72 -5.03 2.18 -10.04
C ALA A 72 -4.92 2.34 -11.56
N HIS A 73 -3.86 1.83 -12.18
CA HIS A 73 -3.65 1.82 -13.62
C HIS A 73 -4.75 1.09 -14.38
N LEU A 74 -5.13 -0.11 -13.96
CA LEU A 74 -6.19 -0.89 -14.61
C LEU A 74 -7.54 -0.18 -14.53
N ILE A 75 -7.88 0.41 -13.39
CA ILE A 75 -9.14 1.15 -13.21
C ILE A 75 -9.12 2.45 -14.02
N ALA A 76 -8.01 3.18 -14.05
CA ALA A 76 -7.83 4.38 -14.88
C ALA A 76 -7.98 4.07 -16.38
N SER A 77 -7.63 2.85 -16.79
CA SER A 77 -7.83 2.33 -18.16
C SER A 77 -9.26 1.86 -18.44
N GLY A 78 -10.21 2.08 -17.51
CA GLY A 78 -11.62 1.74 -17.66
C GLY A 78 -11.98 0.32 -17.25
N LEU A 79 -11.05 -0.45 -16.67
CA LEU A 79 -11.34 -1.78 -16.14
C LEU A 79 -12.00 -1.68 -14.75
N THR A 80 -12.84 -2.66 -14.45
CA THR A 80 -13.45 -2.76 -13.12
C THR A 80 -12.62 -3.66 -12.20
N PRO A 81 -12.68 -3.47 -10.86
CA PRO A 81 -12.04 -4.37 -9.91
C PRO A 81 -12.43 -5.85 -10.08
N ALA A 82 -13.59 -6.11 -10.66
CA ALA A 82 -14.09 -7.47 -10.93
C ALA A 82 -13.65 -8.05 -12.28
N SER A 83 -12.80 -7.36 -13.04
CA SER A 83 -12.33 -7.82 -14.34
C SER A 83 -11.35 -8.99 -14.23
N GLU A 84 -11.27 -9.81 -15.28
CA GLU A 84 -10.33 -10.94 -15.37
C GLU A 84 -8.87 -10.48 -15.29
N GLN A 85 -8.56 -9.29 -15.83
CA GLN A 85 -7.22 -8.71 -15.78
C GLN A 85 -6.78 -8.44 -14.34
N VAL A 86 -7.68 -7.97 -13.48
CA VAL A 86 -7.42 -7.81 -12.05
C VAL A 86 -7.24 -9.18 -11.38
N ASP A 87 -8.02 -10.22 -11.76
CA ASP A 87 -7.80 -11.58 -11.28
C ASP A 87 -6.42 -12.13 -11.64
N GLN A 88 -5.98 -11.89 -12.87
CA GLN A 88 -4.65 -12.31 -13.32
C GLN A 88 -3.53 -11.59 -12.54
N LEU A 89 -3.70 -10.30 -12.22
CA LEU A 89 -2.76 -9.55 -11.39
C LEU A 89 -2.56 -10.22 -10.02
N PHE A 90 -3.65 -10.60 -9.36
CA PHE A 90 -3.58 -11.24 -8.04
C PHE A 90 -2.96 -12.65 -8.05
N ARG A 91 -2.84 -13.28 -9.21
CA ARG A 91 -2.15 -14.58 -9.38
C ARG A 91 -0.64 -14.43 -9.60
N LEU A 92 -0.12 -13.21 -9.74
CA LEU A 92 1.31 -12.99 -9.93
C LEU A 92 2.10 -13.39 -8.67
N PRO A 93 3.32 -13.94 -8.83
CA PRO A 93 4.20 -14.24 -7.71
C PRO A 93 4.44 -12.99 -6.82
N GLY A 94 4.38 -13.16 -5.51
CA GLY A 94 4.58 -12.09 -4.53
C GLY A 94 3.35 -11.24 -4.23
N MET A 95 2.27 -11.35 -5.01
CA MET A 95 1.06 -10.55 -4.80
C MET A 95 0.36 -10.88 -3.48
N ALA A 96 0.32 -12.15 -3.09
CA ALA A 96 -0.24 -12.57 -1.81
C ALA A 96 0.46 -11.89 -0.63
N GLU A 97 1.79 -11.77 -0.67
CA GLU A 97 2.55 -11.09 0.37
C GLU A 97 2.30 -9.57 0.36
N ARG A 98 2.17 -8.94 -0.81
CA ARG A 98 1.80 -7.51 -0.91
C ARG A 98 0.42 -7.27 -0.27
N VAL A 99 -0.57 -8.11 -0.56
CA VAL A 99 -1.90 -8.03 0.05
C VAL A 99 -1.82 -8.22 1.57
N ARG A 100 -1.10 -9.23 2.05
CA ARG A 100 -0.91 -9.46 3.48
C ARG A 100 -0.30 -8.23 4.17
N ARG A 101 0.73 -7.64 3.60
CA ARG A 101 1.38 -6.42 4.12
C ARG A 101 0.43 -5.23 4.13
N MET A 102 -0.40 -5.06 3.10
CA MET A 102 -1.44 -4.04 3.07
C MET A 102 -2.45 -4.23 4.22
N LEU A 103 -2.86 -5.47 4.49
CA LEU A 103 -3.73 -5.78 5.61
C LEU A 103 -3.08 -5.48 6.98
N ILE A 104 -1.77 -5.69 7.12
CA ILE A 104 -1.02 -5.30 8.33
C ILE A 104 -1.00 -3.77 8.48
N LEU A 105 -0.72 -3.02 7.40
CA LEU A 105 -0.70 -1.55 7.42
C LEU A 105 -2.06 -0.94 7.80
N THR A 106 -3.15 -1.58 7.45
CA THR A 106 -4.52 -1.10 7.74
C THR A 106 -5.15 -1.74 8.98
N GLY A 107 -4.54 -2.80 9.52
CA GLY A 107 -5.09 -3.65 10.58
C GLY A 107 -5.05 -3.06 11.99
N ALA A 108 -5.18 -3.94 12.98
CA ALA A 108 -5.38 -3.59 14.39
C ALA A 108 -4.24 -2.76 15.02
N HIS A 109 -2.99 -2.96 14.58
CA HIS A 109 -1.82 -2.25 15.07
C HIS A 109 -1.54 -0.93 14.32
N SER A 110 -2.35 -0.60 13.32
CA SER A 110 -2.26 0.66 12.60
C SER A 110 -2.84 1.80 13.45
N THR A 111 -1.99 2.73 13.85
CA THR A 111 -2.41 3.94 14.57
C THR A 111 -2.97 5.00 13.63
N ALA A 112 -3.57 6.07 14.16
CA ALA A 112 -4.04 7.20 13.34
C ALA A 112 -2.92 7.80 12.49
N ARG A 113 -1.68 7.86 13.03
CA ARG A 113 -0.51 8.36 12.30
C ARG A 113 -0.16 7.48 11.11
N LEU A 114 -0.06 6.16 11.30
CA LEU A 114 0.24 5.23 10.20
C LEU A 114 -0.89 5.23 9.17
N ARG A 115 -2.16 5.25 9.60
CA ARG A 115 -3.29 5.35 8.66
C ARG A 115 -3.26 6.63 7.84
N GLY A 116 -2.79 7.74 8.40
CA GLY A 116 -2.54 8.98 7.66
C GLY A 116 -1.52 8.78 6.55
N ILE A 117 -0.36 8.20 6.88
CA ILE A 117 0.70 7.88 5.91
C ILE A 117 0.18 6.99 4.78
N VAL A 118 -0.49 5.87 5.13
CA VAL A 118 -1.04 4.94 4.14
C VAL A 118 -2.06 5.62 3.24
N ARG A 119 -2.94 6.45 3.79
CA ARG A 119 -3.95 7.19 3.02
C ARG A 119 -3.30 8.17 2.05
N GLU A 120 -2.36 8.98 2.52
CA GLU A 120 -1.62 9.94 1.69
C GLU A 120 -0.92 9.24 0.53
N THR A 121 -0.18 8.16 0.81
CA THR A 121 0.50 7.36 -0.21
C THR A 121 -0.48 6.78 -1.25
N LEU A 122 -1.63 6.25 -0.80
CA LEU A 122 -2.68 5.77 -1.71
C LEU A 122 -3.18 6.89 -2.63
N GLN A 123 -3.43 8.06 -2.07
CA GLN A 123 -3.92 9.22 -2.83
C GLN A 123 -2.88 9.69 -3.85
N ASP A 124 -1.61 9.78 -3.46
CA ASP A 124 -0.52 10.20 -4.33
C ASP A 124 -0.35 9.24 -5.53
N ILE A 125 -0.49 7.92 -5.29
CA ILE A 125 -0.46 6.91 -6.38
C ILE A 125 -1.62 7.12 -7.35
N TRP A 126 -2.84 7.37 -6.86
CA TRP A 126 -3.97 7.67 -7.72
C TRP A 126 -3.77 8.95 -8.52
N LEU A 127 -3.33 10.03 -7.87
CA LEU A 127 -3.06 11.29 -8.56
C LEU A 127 -1.98 11.14 -9.63
N ALA A 128 -0.88 10.45 -9.31
CA ALA A 128 0.20 10.18 -10.26
C ALA A 128 -0.27 9.42 -11.51
N GLU A 129 -1.19 8.45 -11.36
CA GLU A 129 -1.76 7.69 -12.49
C GLU A 129 -2.51 8.60 -13.47
N PHE A 130 -3.15 9.66 -12.97
CA PHE A 130 -3.86 10.63 -13.81
C PHE A 130 -2.97 11.83 -14.22
N GLY A 131 -1.71 11.89 -13.76
CA GLY A 131 -0.81 13.03 -14.01
C GLY A 131 -1.27 14.30 -13.32
N LEU A 132 -1.86 14.15 -12.15
CA LEU A 132 -2.36 15.21 -11.29
C LEU A 132 -1.49 15.34 -10.03
N GLU A 133 -1.49 16.54 -9.47
CA GLU A 133 -1.02 16.85 -8.12
C GLU A 133 -2.21 17.30 -7.27
N ARG A 134 -2.05 17.35 -5.94
CA ARG A 134 -3.17 17.71 -5.05
C ARG A 134 -3.70 19.11 -5.31
N GLU A 135 -2.81 20.03 -5.71
CA GLU A 135 -3.13 21.42 -6.05
C GLU A 135 -3.98 21.56 -7.33
N ASP A 136 -4.03 20.53 -8.15
CA ASP A 136 -4.88 20.51 -9.35
C ASP A 136 -6.35 20.18 -9.04
N LEU A 137 -6.65 19.72 -7.80
CA LEU A 137 -7.98 19.29 -7.42
C LEU A 137 -8.84 20.44 -6.90
N GLU A 138 -10.10 20.46 -7.31
CA GLU A 138 -11.12 21.25 -6.64
C GLU A 138 -11.52 20.62 -5.29
N PRO A 139 -12.07 21.38 -4.33
CA PRO A 139 -12.42 20.87 -3.00
C PRO A 139 -13.35 19.65 -3.01
N GLN A 140 -14.24 19.53 -3.97
CA GLN A 140 -15.15 18.41 -4.13
C GLN A 140 -14.44 17.14 -4.65
N GLU A 141 -13.42 17.31 -5.49
CA GLU A 141 -12.60 16.21 -6.02
C GLU A 141 -11.66 15.67 -4.93
N GLU A 142 -11.07 16.58 -4.15
CA GLU A 142 -10.28 16.22 -2.98
C GLU A 142 -11.14 15.46 -1.94
N ALA A 143 -12.35 15.92 -1.67
CA ALA A 143 -13.28 15.25 -0.78
C ALA A 143 -13.67 13.85 -1.29
N ALA A 144 -13.86 13.67 -2.60
CA ALA A 144 -14.12 12.37 -3.21
C ALA A 144 -12.93 11.42 -3.04
N LEU A 145 -11.71 11.89 -3.28
CA LEU A 145 -10.47 11.14 -3.09
C LEU A 145 -10.30 10.71 -1.62
N ASP A 146 -10.50 11.62 -0.67
CA ASP A 146 -10.46 11.33 0.77
C ASP A 146 -11.50 10.29 1.18
N PHE A 147 -12.73 10.41 0.70
CA PHE A 147 -13.82 9.50 1.03
C PHE A 147 -13.55 8.08 0.52
N ILE A 148 -13.12 7.94 -0.74
CA ILE A 148 -12.84 6.64 -1.35
C ILE A 148 -11.62 5.98 -0.69
N ALA A 149 -10.52 6.70 -0.49
CA ALA A 149 -9.34 6.17 0.17
C ALA A 149 -9.65 5.75 1.62
N GLY A 150 -10.35 6.59 2.37
CA GLY A 150 -10.76 6.30 3.75
C GLY A 150 -11.71 5.10 3.83
N GLY A 151 -12.68 5.01 2.94
CA GLY A 151 -13.62 3.89 2.84
C GLY A 151 -12.93 2.56 2.52
N ALA A 152 -12.02 2.57 1.56
CA ALA A 152 -11.21 1.39 1.21
C ALA A 152 -10.38 0.91 2.40
N MET A 153 -9.68 1.80 3.09
CA MET A 153 -8.91 1.47 4.28
C MET A 153 -9.77 0.91 5.41
N ALA A 154 -10.97 1.48 5.63
CA ALA A 154 -11.91 1.00 6.65
C ALA A 154 -12.42 -0.41 6.36
N LEU A 155 -12.59 -0.78 5.09
CA LEU A 155 -12.95 -2.14 4.69
C LEU A 155 -11.77 -3.10 4.89
N LEU A 156 -10.57 -2.74 4.44
CA LEU A 156 -9.36 -3.55 4.59
C LEU A 156 -9.02 -3.80 6.07
N SER A 157 -9.26 -2.83 6.95
CA SER A 157 -8.98 -2.96 8.39
C SER A 157 -9.82 -4.03 9.11
N ARG A 158 -10.89 -4.52 8.50
CA ARG A 158 -11.75 -5.59 9.03
C ARG A 158 -11.24 -6.98 8.73
N VAL A 159 -10.28 -7.08 7.82
CA VAL A 159 -9.71 -8.37 7.39
C VAL A 159 -8.54 -8.72 8.28
N ASP A 160 -8.55 -9.93 8.83
CA ASP A 160 -7.43 -10.43 9.62
C ASP A 160 -6.23 -10.77 8.70
N PRO A 161 -5.09 -10.09 8.83
CA PRO A 161 -3.91 -10.40 8.03
C PRO A 161 -3.35 -11.81 8.27
N ASN A 162 -3.73 -12.47 9.39
CA ASN A 162 -3.30 -13.83 9.72
C ASN A 162 -4.17 -14.91 9.05
N ILE A 163 -5.32 -14.55 8.48
CA ILE A 163 -6.17 -15.51 7.74
C ILE A 163 -5.39 -16.19 6.61
N THR A 164 -4.42 -15.47 6.01
CA THR A 164 -3.57 -16.03 4.95
C THR A 164 -2.33 -16.75 5.47
N GLY A 165 -1.97 -16.60 6.76
CA GLY A 165 -0.75 -17.11 7.38
C GLY A 165 0.54 -16.65 6.69
N LYS A 166 1.70 -16.72 7.38
CA LYS A 166 3.02 -16.53 6.72
C LYS A 166 3.30 -17.61 5.65
N GLU A 167 2.62 -18.76 5.75
CA GLU A 167 2.78 -19.94 4.89
C GLU A 167 1.42 -20.44 4.36
N GLY A 168 0.38 -19.57 4.43
CA GLY A 168 -0.97 -19.93 3.96
C GLY A 168 -0.98 -20.19 2.46
N PRO A 169 -1.82 -21.13 1.99
CA PRO A 169 -1.89 -21.44 0.58
C PRO A 169 -2.36 -20.22 -0.21
N PRO A 170 -1.80 -20.00 -1.41
CA PRO A 170 -2.19 -18.88 -2.29
C PRO A 170 -3.70 -18.83 -2.57
N GLU A 171 -4.38 -19.99 -2.51
CA GLU A 171 -5.82 -20.10 -2.74
C GLU A 171 -6.65 -19.33 -1.71
N LEU A 172 -6.31 -19.36 -0.41
CA LEU A 172 -7.02 -18.60 0.63
C LEU A 172 -6.90 -17.10 0.41
N THR A 173 -5.73 -16.64 -0.06
CA THR A 173 -5.52 -15.24 -0.41
C THR A 173 -6.39 -14.83 -1.61
N LEU A 174 -6.52 -15.71 -2.61
CA LEU A 174 -7.36 -15.46 -3.79
C LEU A 174 -8.85 -15.44 -3.43
N GLU A 175 -9.31 -16.32 -2.54
CA GLU A 175 -10.70 -16.31 -2.05
C GLU A 175 -11.00 -15.01 -1.29
N LEU A 176 -10.10 -14.60 -0.39
CA LEU A 176 -10.24 -13.34 0.34
C LEU A 176 -10.27 -12.13 -0.60
N ILE A 177 -9.38 -12.09 -1.60
CA ILE A 177 -9.35 -11.03 -2.59
C ILE A 177 -10.65 -11.02 -3.40
N ALA A 178 -11.15 -12.18 -3.81
CA ALA A 178 -12.42 -12.30 -4.51
C ALA A 178 -13.59 -11.80 -3.65
N GLU A 179 -13.60 -12.09 -2.36
CA GLU A 179 -14.60 -11.59 -1.41
C GLU A 179 -14.53 -10.06 -1.27
N ILE A 180 -13.34 -9.49 -1.04
CA ILE A 180 -13.15 -8.04 -0.96
C ILE A 180 -13.59 -7.37 -2.26
N ARG A 181 -13.25 -7.92 -3.41
CA ARG A 181 -13.61 -7.37 -4.74
C ARG A 181 -15.09 -7.50 -5.04
N SER A 182 -15.78 -8.46 -4.46
CA SER A 182 -17.22 -8.62 -4.62
C SER A 182 -18.04 -7.55 -3.88
N ILE A 183 -17.41 -6.73 -3.03
CA ILE A 183 -18.06 -5.63 -2.31
C ILE A 183 -18.43 -4.54 -3.32
N PRO A 184 -19.74 -4.33 -3.60
CA PRO A 184 -20.16 -3.41 -4.68
C PRO A 184 -19.66 -1.99 -4.51
N VAL A 185 -19.54 -1.52 -3.26
CA VAL A 185 -19.08 -0.15 -2.96
C VAL A 185 -17.63 0.09 -3.38
N LEU A 186 -16.77 -0.92 -3.39
CA LEU A 186 -15.40 -0.78 -3.88
C LEU A 186 -15.36 -0.61 -5.40
N THR A 187 -16.17 -1.38 -6.12
CA THR A 187 -16.25 -1.27 -7.58
C THR A 187 -16.84 0.08 -8.00
N VAL A 188 -17.95 0.49 -7.37
CA VAL A 188 -18.61 1.77 -7.67
C VAL A 188 -17.73 2.94 -7.26
N GLY A 189 -17.10 2.87 -6.08
CA GLY A 189 -16.23 3.91 -5.57
C GLY A 189 -14.97 4.11 -6.42
N ALA A 190 -14.31 3.04 -6.81
CA ALA A 190 -13.13 3.11 -7.67
C ALA A 190 -13.45 3.72 -9.04
N ARG A 191 -14.59 3.36 -9.62
CA ARG A 191 -15.05 3.92 -10.90
C ARG A 191 -15.40 5.40 -10.76
N PHE A 192 -16.16 5.76 -9.73
CA PHE A 192 -16.50 7.14 -9.43
C PHE A 192 -15.22 8.00 -9.26
N LEU A 193 -14.23 7.50 -8.52
CA LEU A 193 -12.96 8.20 -8.37
C LEU A 193 -12.23 8.36 -9.71
N ALA A 194 -12.18 7.31 -10.52
CA ALA A 194 -11.54 7.38 -11.82
C ALA A 194 -12.20 8.43 -12.73
N ASP A 195 -13.54 8.45 -12.81
CA ASP A 195 -14.29 9.42 -13.58
C ASP A 195 -14.02 10.85 -13.07
N THR A 196 -14.05 11.07 -11.76
CA THR A 196 -13.73 12.36 -11.11
C THR A 196 -12.31 12.86 -11.45
N LEU A 197 -11.30 11.99 -11.35
CA LEU A 197 -9.93 12.36 -11.66
C LEU A 197 -9.68 12.55 -13.17
N GLN A 198 -10.42 11.86 -14.04
CA GLN A 198 -10.39 12.12 -15.48
C GLN A 198 -10.93 13.51 -15.82
N GLU A 199 -12.00 13.96 -15.16
CA GLU A 199 -12.55 15.30 -15.32
C GLU A 199 -11.55 16.36 -14.85
N ALA A 200 -10.93 16.19 -13.69
CA ALA A 200 -9.87 17.07 -13.20
C ALA A 200 -8.70 17.18 -14.18
N ARG A 201 -8.26 16.03 -14.73
CA ARG A 201 -7.20 15.97 -15.75
C ARG A 201 -7.58 16.70 -17.04
N ALA A 202 -8.82 16.58 -17.48
CA ALA A 202 -9.30 17.28 -18.67
C ALA A 202 -9.27 18.80 -18.46
N ARG A 203 -9.76 19.28 -17.31
CA ARG A 203 -9.72 20.69 -16.92
C ARG A 203 -8.28 21.24 -16.92
N LYS A 204 -7.33 20.54 -16.28
CA LYS A 204 -5.91 20.93 -16.23
C LYS A 204 -5.26 21.07 -17.61
N ARG A 205 -5.75 20.35 -18.61
CA ARG A 205 -5.21 20.43 -19.99
C ARG A 205 -5.73 21.60 -20.78
N ASP A 206 -6.88 22.15 -20.38
CA ASP A 206 -7.55 23.25 -21.05
C ASP A 206 -7.11 24.62 -20.49
N GLU A 207 -6.39 24.64 -19.35
CA GLU A 207 -5.73 25.80 -18.73
C GLU A 207 -4.34 26.05 -19.32
#